data_f0900da1ed8df07d3a154827542aa650
#
_entry.id   f0900da1ed8df07d3a154827542aa650
#
_cell.length_a   1.000
_cell.length_b   1.000
_cell.length_c   1.000
_cell.angle_alpha   90.00
_cell.angle_beta   90.00
_cell.angle_gamma   90.00
#
_symmetry.space_group_name_H-M   'P 1'
#
loop_
_entity.id
_entity.type
_entity.pdbx_description
1 polymer ?
#
loop_
_entity_poly.entity_id
_entity_poly.type
_entity_poly.pdbx_seq_one_letter_code
_entity_poly.pdbx_strand_id
1 'polypeptide(L)'
;MNKEKCPCCSGKEYSECCEPIIKGTRKAATPAELMRSRYSAYAKGEIDHIVESTHPSQRETIDIEEMKNWAERSIWTGIDILTESPITEDSESGTVEFVAHYTDQGNPVEHHELSEFRKKNGTWYFYDGQLVKQQPYRAKPKVERNAPCPCGSGKKYKKCCGR
;
A
#
# COMPACT_ATOMS: atom_id res chain seq x y z
N MET A 1 1.42 -7.39 -29.86
CA MET A 1 2.10 -6.55 -28.86
C MET A 1 1.71 -7.06 -27.48
N ASN A 2 2.68 -7.41 -26.67
CA ASN A 2 2.40 -7.87 -25.32
C ASN A 2 1.99 -6.65 -24.49
N LYS A 3 0.71 -6.56 -24.16
CA LYS A 3 0.15 -5.51 -23.31
C LYS A 3 0.47 -5.84 -21.86
N GLU A 4 1.48 -5.21 -21.33
CA GLU A 4 1.94 -5.44 -19.97
C GLU A 4 0.92 -4.90 -18.96
N LYS A 5 0.49 -5.75 -18.03
CA LYS A 5 -0.38 -5.33 -16.92
C LYS A 5 0.37 -4.41 -15.96
N CYS A 6 -0.34 -3.40 -15.44
CA CYS A 6 0.27 -2.46 -14.51
C CYS A 6 0.65 -3.15 -13.20
N PRO A 7 1.88 -2.94 -12.70
CA PRO A 7 2.32 -3.50 -11.41
C PRO A 7 1.43 -3.13 -10.22
N CYS A 8 0.68 -2.02 -10.34
CA CYS A 8 -0.23 -1.57 -9.28
C CYS A 8 -1.49 -2.43 -9.11
N CYS A 9 -1.63 -3.51 -9.87
CA CYS A 9 -2.76 -4.44 -9.81
C CYS A 9 -4.14 -3.82 -10.07
N SER A 10 -4.21 -2.68 -10.79
CA SER A 10 -5.47 -2.05 -11.20
C SER A 10 -6.23 -2.86 -12.26
N GLY A 11 -5.58 -3.85 -12.87
CA GLY A 11 -6.09 -4.60 -14.01
C GLY A 11 -5.92 -3.90 -15.36
N LYS A 12 -5.52 -2.63 -15.37
CA LYS A 12 -5.25 -1.84 -16.58
C LYS A 12 -3.87 -2.17 -17.15
N GLU A 13 -3.64 -1.77 -18.42
CA GLU A 13 -2.30 -1.80 -18.99
C GLU A 13 -1.41 -0.72 -18.38
N TYR A 14 -0.13 -1.01 -18.25
CA TYR A 14 0.84 -0.08 -17.66
C TYR A 14 0.87 1.26 -18.41
N SER A 15 0.87 1.21 -19.73
CA SER A 15 0.86 2.38 -20.62
C SER A 15 -0.37 3.28 -20.49
N GLU A 16 -1.49 2.73 -19.99
CA GLU A 16 -2.73 3.49 -19.76
C GLU A 16 -3.00 3.80 -18.28
N CYS A 17 -2.14 3.33 -17.40
CA CYS A 17 -2.31 3.42 -15.95
C CYS A 17 -1.22 4.29 -15.30
N CYS A 18 -0.14 3.67 -14.83
CA CYS A 18 0.90 4.37 -14.07
C CYS A 18 2.00 4.99 -14.94
N GLU A 19 2.27 4.44 -16.13
CA GLU A 19 3.35 4.96 -16.99
C GLU A 19 3.20 6.44 -17.35
N PRO A 20 2.01 6.96 -17.74
CA PRO A 20 1.87 8.38 -18.05
C PRO A 20 2.14 9.30 -16.86
N ILE A 21 1.83 8.84 -15.64
CA ILE A 21 2.10 9.59 -14.40
C ILE A 21 3.59 9.56 -14.11
N ILE A 22 4.24 8.39 -14.21
CA ILE A 22 5.67 8.21 -13.99
C ILE A 22 6.49 9.04 -14.99
N LYS A 23 6.08 9.06 -16.25
CA LYS A 23 6.73 9.86 -17.29
C LYS A 23 6.37 11.35 -17.29
N GLY A 24 5.47 11.78 -16.41
CA GLY A 24 5.06 13.17 -16.28
C GLY A 24 4.17 13.70 -17.39
N THR A 25 3.65 12.85 -18.27
CA THR A 25 2.72 13.23 -19.36
C THR A 25 1.29 13.41 -18.86
N ARG A 26 0.98 12.87 -17.68
CA ARG A 26 -0.30 13.03 -16.98
C ARG A 26 -0.06 13.21 -15.48
N LYS A 27 -0.80 14.09 -14.84
CA LYS A 27 -0.79 14.23 -13.38
C LYS A 27 -1.71 13.18 -12.73
N ALA A 28 -1.36 12.73 -11.53
CA ALA A 28 -2.27 11.96 -10.71
C ALA A 28 -3.45 12.82 -10.28
N ALA A 29 -4.67 12.34 -10.46
CA ALA A 29 -5.88 13.04 -10.10
C ALA A 29 -6.18 12.96 -8.59
N THR A 30 -5.76 11.89 -7.94
CA THR A 30 -5.99 11.62 -6.52
C THR A 30 -4.73 11.12 -5.82
N PRO A 31 -4.66 11.22 -4.47
CA PRO A 31 -3.60 10.60 -3.69
C PRO A 31 -3.44 9.09 -3.95
N ALA A 32 -4.54 8.35 -4.06
CA ALA A 32 -4.50 6.91 -4.34
C ALA A 32 -3.87 6.62 -5.71
N GLU A 33 -4.19 7.42 -6.72
CA GLU A 33 -3.61 7.28 -8.05
C GLU A 33 -2.09 7.56 -8.03
N LEU A 34 -1.66 8.57 -7.27
CA LEU A 34 -0.25 8.85 -7.05
C LEU A 34 0.44 7.70 -6.31
N MET A 35 -0.18 7.14 -5.26
CA MET A 35 0.39 6.00 -4.53
C MET A 35 0.58 4.79 -5.43
N ARG A 36 -0.41 4.47 -6.28
CA ARG A 36 -0.29 3.39 -7.27
C ARG A 36 0.88 3.60 -8.23
N SER A 37 1.08 4.84 -8.70
CA SER A 37 2.20 5.16 -9.58
C SER A 37 3.56 5.04 -8.88
N ARG A 38 3.65 5.42 -7.62
CA ARG A 38 4.86 5.25 -6.80
C ARG A 38 5.20 3.78 -6.60
N TYR A 39 4.20 2.94 -6.28
CA TYR A 39 4.38 1.49 -6.20
C TYR A 39 4.92 0.91 -7.53
N SER A 40 4.28 1.28 -8.64
CA SER A 40 4.73 0.83 -9.97
C SER A 40 6.14 1.32 -10.30
N ALA A 41 6.51 2.51 -9.84
CA ALA A 41 7.85 3.05 -10.00
C ALA A 41 8.91 2.21 -9.25
N TYR A 42 8.62 1.76 -8.04
CA TYR A 42 9.49 0.80 -7.34
C TYR A 42 9.62 -0.51 -8.13
N ALA A 43 8.51 -1.07 -8.59
CA ALA A 43 8.50 -2.31 -9.36
C ALA A 43 9.26 -2.21 -10.70
N LYS A 44 9.32 -1.02 -11.28
CA LYS A 44 10.00 -0.73 -12.55
C LYS A 44 11.41 -0.14 -12.40
N GLY A 45 11.83 0.20 -11.19
CA GLY A 45 13.10 0.86 -10.95
C GLY A 45 13.14 2.34 -11.35
N GLU A 46 11.97 2.97 -11.48
CA GLU A 46 11.81 4.39 -11.84
C GLU A 46 11.97 5.30 -10.61
N ILE A 47 13.18 5.32 -10.05
CA ILE A 47 13.47 5.99 -8.77
C ILE A 47 13.29 7.51 -8.86
N ASP A 48 13.57 8.12 -9.99
CA ASP A 48 13.40 9.55 -10.19
C ASP A 48 11.93 9.97 -9.92
N HIS A 49 10.97 9.16 -10.35
CA HIS A 49 9.56 9.43 -10.05
C HIS A 49 9.26 9.42 -8.55
N ILE A 50 9.89 8.50 -7.78
CA ILE A 50 9.71 8.46 -6.32
C ILE A 50 10.20 9.76 -5.70
N VAL A 51 11.38 10.25 -6.09
CA VAL A 51 11.94 11.51 -5.58
C VAL A 51 11.09 12.70 -6.00
N GLU A 52 10.75 12.81 -7.27
CA GLU A 52 9.99 13.93 -7.83
C GLU A 52 8.56 13.99 -7.31
N SER A 53 7.93 12.86 -7.06
CA SER A 53 6.58 12.76 -6.47
C SER A 53 6.54 12.91 -4.96
N THR A 54 7.70 13.03 -4.31
CA THR A 54 7.79 13.41 -2.90
C THR A 54 7.74 14.92 -2.76
N HIS A 55 7.01 15.42 -1.75
CA HIS A 55 6.88 16.84 -1.51
C HIS A 55 8.26 17.49 -1.36
N PRO A 56 8.51 18.66 -1.99
CA PRO A 56 9.84 19.28 -2.00
C PRO A 56 10.49 19.44 -0.63
N SER A 57 9.69 19.73 0.42
CA SER A 57 10.18 19.87 1.79
C SER A 57 10.68 18.57 2.43
N GLN A 58 10.39 17.42 1.83
CA GLN A 58 10.76 16.10 2.35
C GLN A 58 11.88 15.42 1.52
N ARG A 59 12.26 15.99 0.39
CA ARG A 59 13.21 15.35 -0.54
C ARG A 59 14.62 15.21 0.04
N GLU A 60 15.06 16.12 0.88
CA GLU A 60 16.40 16.10 1.49
C GLU A 60 16.59 14.92 2.46
N THR A 61 15.50 14.32 2.95
CA THR A 61 15.53 13.16 3.85
C THR A 61 15.66 11.82 3.11
N ILE A 62 15.61 11.81 1.77
CA ILE A 62 15.58 10.60 0.96
C ILE A 62 17.00 10.07 0.78
N ASP A 63 17.24 8.84 1.20
CA ASP A 63 18.43 8.08 0.82
C ASP A 63 18.18 7.35 -0.51
N ILE A 64 18.65 7.94 -1.61
CA ILE A 64 18.42 7.45 -2.97
C ILE A 64 19.11 6.09 -3.19
N GLU A 65 20.30 5.89 -2.63
CA GLU A 65 21.05 4.64 -2.79
C GLU A 65 20.34 3.48 -2.07
N GLU A 66 19.88 3.70 -0.84
CA GLU A 66 19.10 2.70 -0.12
C GLU A 66 17.78 2.39 -0.83
N MET A 67 17.13 3.40 -1.36
CA MET A 67 15.88 3.25 -2.11
C MET A 67 16.07 2.41 -3.39
N LYS A 68 17.14 2.66 -4.15
CA LYS A 68 17.49 1.86 -5.33
C LYS A 68 17.77 0.41 -4.95
N ASN A 69 18.59 0.19 -3.93
CA ASN A 69 18.93 -1.14 -3.45
C ASN A 69 17.68 -1.92 -3.00
N TRP A 70 16.78 -1.26 -2.30
CA TRP A 70 15.52 -1.87 -1.87
C TRP A 70 14.62 -2.22 -3.06
N ALA A 71 14.48 -1.32 -4.02
CA ALA A 71 13.70 -1.56 -5.24
C ALA A 71 14.24 -2.75 -6.05
N GLU A 72 15.57 -2.84 -6.21
CA GLU A 72 16.22 -3.88 -7.01
C GLU A 72 16.21 -5.27 -6.34
N ARG A 73 16.42 -5.33 -5.02
CA ARG A 73 16.45 -6.60 -4.29
C ARG A 73 15.07 -7.18 -4.00
N SER A 74 14.03 -6.37 -4.10
CA SER A 74 12.66 -6.78 -3.81
C SER A 74 11.94 -7.27 -5.07
N ILE A 75 11.08 -8.29 -4.93
CA ILE A 75 10.16 -8.72 -5.98
C ILE A 75 8.78 -8.19 -5.62
N TRP A 76 8.26 -7.28 -6.42
CA TRP A 76 7.02 -6.58 -6.19
C TRP A 76 5.83 -7.38 -6.72
N THR A 77 4.88 -7.71 -5.86
CA THR A 77 3.78 -8.65 -6.14
C THR A 77 2.40 -8.02 -6.15
N GLY A 78 2.24 -6.81 -5.63
CA GLY A 78 0.98 -6.08 -5.71
C GLY A 78 0.81 -5.02 -4.65
N ILE A 79 -0.21 -4.20 -4.80
CA ILE A 79 -0.65 -3.20 -3.82
C ILE A 79 -2.15 -3.22 -3.67
N ASP A 80 -2.62 -3.17 -2.43
CA ASP A 80 -4.02 -3.00 -2.08
C ASP A 80 -4.22 -1.61 -1.46
N ILE A 81 -5.08 -0.79 -2.06
CA ILE A 81 -5.54 0.45 -1.46
C ILE A 81 -6.74 0.12 -0.58
N LEU A 82 -6.59 0.31 0.72
CA LEU A 82 -7.62 -0.01 1.71
C LEU A 82 -8.62 1.12 1.86
N THR A 83 -8.12 2.34 2.07
CA THR A 83 -8.94 3.54 2.19
C THR A 83 -8.26 4.75 1.57
N GLU A 84 -9.06 5.70 1.12
CA GLU A 84 -8.62 7.02 0.69
C GLU A 84 -9.55 8.05 1.33
N SER A 85 -8.99 9.13 1.87
CA SER A 85 -9.81 10.22 2.39
C SER A 85 -10.64 10.86 1.27
N PRO A 86 -11.85 11.37 1.54
CA PRO A 86 -12.64 12.08 0.54
C PRO A 86 -11.85 13.24 -0.06
N ILE A 87 -11.77 13.30 -1.39
CA ILE A 87 -11.04 14.32 -2.14
C ILE A 87 -12.01 15.11 -3.00
N THR A 88 -11.90 16.44 -2.92
CA THR A 88 -12.59 17.42 -3.78
C THR A 88 -11.57 18.23 -4.55
N GLU A 89 -12.02 19.06 -5.49
CA GLU A 89 -11.12 19.94 -6.24
C GLU A 89 -10.35 20.92 -5.34
N ASP A 90 -10.96 21.35 -4.23
CA ASP A 90 -10.37 22.27 -3.25
C ASP A 90 -9.50 21.59 -2.20
N SER A 91 -9.39 20.25 -2.23
CA SER A 91 -8.59 19.51 -1.24
C SER A 91 -7.11 19.80 -1.42
N GLU A 92 -6.46 20.26 -0.35
CA GLU A 92 -5.01 20.54 -0.30
C GLU A 92 -4.21 19.41 0.35
N SER A 93 -4.88 18.49 1.01
CA SER A 93 -4.29 17.29 1.64
C SER A 93 -5.21 16.09 1.52
N GLY A 94 -4.65 14.91 1.63
CA GLY A 94 -5.39 13.66 1.63
C GLY A 94 -4.56 12.53 2.22
N THR A 95 -5.21 11.45 2.59
CA THR A 95 -4.58 10.25 3.15
C THR A 95 -4.94 9.02 2.35
N VAL A 96 -4.03 8.08 2.28
CA VAL A 96 -4.22 6.76 1.68
C VAL A 96 -3.68 5.71 2.62
N GLU A 97 -4.50 4.75 3.00
CA GLU A 97 -4.09 3.56 3.70
C GLU A 97 -3.95 2.41 2.69
N PHE A 98 -2.81 1.74 2.69
CA PHE A 98 -2.52 0.69 1.73
C PHE A 98 -1.65 -0.41 2.32
N VAL A 99 -1.65 -1.55 1.66
CA VAL A 99 -0.70 -2.64 1.88
C VAL A 99 0.06 -2.90 0.59
N ALA A 100 1.37 -2.73 0.62
CA ALA A 100 2.25 -3.11 -0.48
C ALA A 100 2.82 -4.52 -0.21
N HIS A 101 2.72 -5.39 -1.21
CA HIS A 101 3.19 -6.75 -1.14
C HIS A 101 4.47 -6.89 -1.97
N TYR A 102 5.49 -7.45 -1.36
CA TYR A 102 6.75 -7.76 -2.03
C TYR A 102 7.48 -8.89 -1.29
N THR A 103 8.47 -9.48 -1.94
CA THR A 103 9.41 -10.38 -1.27
C THR A 103 10.76 -9.70 -1.14
N ASP A 104 11.35 -9.77 0.04
CA ASP A 104 12.70 -9.30 0.31
C ASP A 104 13.56 -10.50 0.71
N GLN A 105 14.61 -10.77 -0.06
CA GLN A 105 15.48 -11.94 0.12
C GLN A 105 14.72 -13.27 0.23
N GLY A 106 13.68 -13.44 -0.56
CA GLY A 106 12.82 -14.63 -0.60
C GLY A 106 11.76 -14.71 0.49
N ASN A 107 11.69 -13.72 1.39
CA ASN A 107 10.67 -13.66 2.43
C ASN A 107 9.52 -12.73 2.00
N PRO A 108 8.25 -13.19 2.06
CA PRO A 108 7.11 -12.33 1.77
C PRO A 108 6.95 -11.25 2.84
N VAL A 109 6.74 -10.01 2.40
CA VAL A 109 6.56 -8.83 3.25
C VAL A 109 5.26 -8.12 2.88
N GLU A 110 4.51 -7.73 3.88
CA GLU A 110 3.35 -6.84 3.78
C GLU A 110 3.69 -5.52 4.47
N HIS A 111 3.85 -4.48 3.65
CA HIS A 111 4.11 -3.12 4.13
C HIS A 111 2.79 -2.37 4.25
N HIS A 112 2.24 -2.30 5.47
CA HIS A 112 0.99 -1.62 5.76
C HIS A 112 1.27 -0.21 6.26
N GLU A 113 0.83 0.78 5.53
CA GLU A 113 1.13 2.20 5.79
C GLU A 113 -0.11 3.07 5.61
N LEU A 114 -0.20 4.11 6.45
CA LEU A 114 -1.07 5.26 6.25
C LEU A 114 -0.22 6.42 5.78
N SER A 115 -0.39 6.83 4.55
CA SER A 115 0.37 7.92 3.91
C SER A 115 -0.43 9.21 3.85
N GLU A 116 0.24 10.32 4.12
CA GLU A 116 -0.26 11.67 3.90
C GLU A 116 0.25 12.22 2.57
N PHE A 117 -0.63 12.86 1.82
CA PHE A 117 -0.34 13.54 0.58
C PHE A 117 -0.74 15.01 0.68
N ARG A 118 0.02 15.88 0.04
CA ARG A 118 -0.27 17.32 -0.03
C ARG A 118 -0.25 17.79 -1.46
N LYS A 119 -1.18 18.70 -1.77
CA LYS A 119 -1.24 19.36 -3.07
C LYS A 119 -0.43 20.65 -3.03
N LYS A 120 0.38 20.87 -4.05
CA LYS A 120 1.12 22.11 -4.26
C LYS A 120 1.02 22.51 -5.74
N ASN A 121 0.55 23.72 -6.02
CA ASN A 121 0.35 24.21 -7.38
C ASN A 121 -0.46 23.23 -8.27
N GLY A 122 -1.52 22.64 -7.70
CA GLY A 122 -2.40 21.71 -8.41
C GLY A 122 -1.83 20.31 -8.62
N THR A 123 -0.70 19.99 -8.01
CA THR A 123 -0.04 18.67 -8.13
C THR A 123 0.03 17.98 -6.77
N TRP A 124 -0.39 16.73 -6.72
CA TRP A 124 -0.27 15.89 -5.52
C TRP A 124 1.16 15.42 -5.32
N TYR A 125 1.60 15.43 -4.06
CA TYR A 125 2.90 14.91 -3.61
C TYR A 125 2.73 14.03 -2.39
N PHE A 126 3.51 12.97 -2.31
CA PHE A 126 3.68 12.23 -1.06
C PHE A 126 4.37 13.12 -0.04
N TYR A 127 3.84 13.17 1.18
CA TYR A 127 4.38 14.03 2.23
C TYR A 127 5.03 13.22 3.35
N ASP A 128 4.30 12.27 3.94
CA ASP A 128 4.78 11.46 5.05
C ASP A 128 4.03 10.12 5.09
N GLY A 129 4.61 9.13 5.75
CA GLY A 129 4.02 7.81 5.92
C GLY A 129 4.25 7.27 7.33
N GLN A 130 3.22 6.65 7.88
CA GLN A 130 3.25 5.99 9.19
C GLN A 130 2.91 4.52 9.02
N LEU A 131 3.80 3.65 9.52
CA LEU A 131 3.51 2.22 9.56
C LEU A 131 2.31 1.96 10.47
N VAL A 132 1.32 1.27 9.93
CA VAL A 132 0.18 0.78 10.71
C VAL A 132 0.64 -0.46 11.45
N LYS A 133 0.74 -0.36 12.77
CA LYS A 133 1.04 -1.53 13.61
C LYS A 133 -0.08 -2.53 13.45
N GLN A 134 0.22 -3.70 12.92
CA GLN A 134 -0.69 -4.84 13.01
C GLN A 134 -0.98 -5.06 14.49
N GLN A 135 -2.26 -4.94 14.88
CA GLN A 135 -2.63 -5.39 16.22
C GLN A 135 -2.29 -6.86 16.30
N PRO A 136 -1.55 -7.31 17.32
CA PRO A 136 -1.28 -8.73 17.47
C PRO A 136 -2.62 -9.45 17.43
N TYR A 137 -2.74 -10.46 16.56
CA TYR A 137 -3.91 -11.31 16.47
C TYR A 137 -4.24 -11.77 17.88
N ARG A 138 -5.27 -11.19 18.48
CA ARG A 138 -5.82 -11.72 19.73
C ARG A 138 -6.46 -13.04 19.33
N ALA A 139 -5.72 -14.13 19.55
CA ALA A 139 -6.30 -15.46 19.48
C ALA A 139 -7.62 -15.41 20.25
N LYS A 140 -8.71 -15.83 19.59
CA LYS A 140 -10.01 -15.95 20.28
C LYS A 140 -9.75 -16.67 21.59
N PRO A 141 -10.27 -16.19 22.73
CA PRO A 141 -10.01 -16.84 24.01
C PRO A 141 -10.27 -18.33 23.85
N LYS A 142 -9.30 -19.14 24.22
CA LYS A 142 -9.44 -20.61 24.18
C LYS A 142 -10.66 -20.94 25.00
N VAL A 143 -11.70 -21.45 24.34
CA VAL A 143 -12.88 -21.94 25.05
C VAL A 143 -12.45 -23.13 25.90
N GLU A 144 -12.67 -23.04 27.21
CA GLU A 144 -12.34 -24.13 28.11
C GLU A 144 -13.13 -25.38 27.72
N ARG A 145 -12.47 -26.51 27.78
CA ARG A 145 -13.00 -27.81 27.35
C ARG A 145 -14.37 -28.14 28.00
N ASN A 146 -14.57 -27.69 29.22
CA ASN A 146 -15.78 -27.92 30.02
C ASN A 146 -16.78 -26.73 29.99
N ALA A 147 -16.43 -25.59 29.37
CA ALA A 147 -17.31 -24.44 29.26
C ALA A 147 -18.51 -24.73 28.33
N PRO A 148 -19.61 -23.98 28.48
CA PRO A 148 -20.73 -24.06 27.53
C PRO A 148 -20.24 -23.74 26.10
N CYS A 149 -20.70 -24.50 25.12
CA CYS A 149 -20.31 -24.30 23.74
C CYS A 149 -20.82 -22.95 23.23
N PRO A 150 -19.96 -22.12 22.58
CA PRO A 150 -20.34 -20.81 22.02
C PRO A 150 -21.43 -20.90 20.92
N CYS A 151 -21.65 -22.08 20.35
CA CYS A 151 -22.67 -22.30 19.33
C CYS A 151 -24.12 -22.23 19.85
N GLY A 152 -24.34 -22.09 21.18
CA GLY A 152 -25.66 -22.00 21.78
C GLY A 152 -26.39 -23.33 21.95
N SER A 153 -25.70 -24.49 21.73
CA SER A 153 -26.33 -25.82 21.85
C SER A 153 -26.61 -26.27 23.29
N GLY A 154 -26.14 -25.53 24.31
CA GLY A 154 -26.24 -25.89 25.72
C GLY A 154 -25.35 -27.05 26.15
N LYS A 155 -24.54 -27.62 25.22
CA LYS A 155 -23.58 -28.69 25.50
C LYS A 155 -22.23 -28.13 25.89
N LYS A 156 -21.45 -28.91 26.64
CA LYS A 156 -20.04 -28.55 26.92
C LYS A 156 -19.24 -28.54 25.62
N TYR A 157 -18.29 -27.59 25.47
CA TYR A 157 -17.48 -27.43 24.26
C TYR A 157 -16.85 -28.74 23.75
N LYS A 158 -16.26 -29.54 24.64
CA LYS A 158 -15.66 -30.85 24.32
C LYS A 158 -16.64 -31.89 23.75
N LYS A 159 -17.94 -31.72 23.98
CA LYS A 159 -19.00 -32.61 23.49
C LYS A 159 -19.79 -32.03 22.30
N CYS A 160 -19.32 -30.90 21.78
CA CYS A 160 -19.96 -30.17 20.68
C CYS A 160 -18.91 -29.77 19.64
N CYS A 161 -18.58 -28.49 19.51
CA CYS A 161 -17.65 -27.97 18.50
C CYS A 161 -16.17 -28.26 18.81
N GLY A 162 -15.84 -28.70 20.02
CA GLY A 162 -14.49 -29.06 20.45
C GLY A 162 -14.13 -30.55 20.31
N ARG A 163 -14.86 -31.31 19.48
CA ARG A 163 -14.53 -32.71 19.15
C ARG A 163 -13.38 -32.81 18.16
#